data_239c0f9f25738aa962b3ee63d8f87dc4
#
_entry.id   239c0f9f25738aa962b3ee63d8f87dc4
#
_cell.length_a   1.000
_cell.length_b   1.000
_cell.length_c   1.000
_cell.angle_alpha   90.00
_cell.angle_beta   90.00
_cell.angle_gamma   90.00
#
_symmetry.space_group_name_H-M   'P 1'
#
loop_
_entity.id
_entity.type
_entity.pdbx_description
1 polymer ?
#
loop_
_entity_poly.entity_id
_entity_poly.type
_entity_poly.pdbx_seq_one_letter_code
_entity_poly.pdbx_strand_id
1 'polypeptide(L)'
;MNKIRIVNDNLENLSLNKGINIEYIKKECLFGINEIKINVVKNTNLDIDIDLKEDTKLNFNIIVAANVNLNLNILTKGSTGKIQYKYKLNENSMCNVFKFQNVDKIKEMIIADLNGINASFIYNFKTISNQKETYDFHIFHNAKDTISNIKNNGVCIDEGVIIYQVSSFVPKNITGCIVNQNNRIINLTNNKSEIKPNLYIDCNDVTASHSALIGKFSDEEMFYIQSRGIDYKSAIKLLITGFLTSDISNAKITKNILRNINKYWR
;
A
#
# COMPACT_ATOMS: atom_id res chain seq x y z
N MET A 1 10.51 -10.02 -16.81
CA MET A 1 9.73 -9.45 -15.73
C MET A 1 10.68 -9.22 -14.58
N ASN A 2 10.78 -7.99 -14.09
CA ASN A 2 11.66 -7.67 -12.99
C ASN A 2 11.05 -8.18 -11.68
N LYS A 3 11.87 -8.91 -10.91
CA LYS A 3 11.39 -9.53 -9.66
C LYS A 3 12.46 -9.50 -8.59
N ILE A 4 12.04 -9.15 -7.38
CA ILE A 4 12.83 -9.21 -6.15
C ILE A 4 12.11 -10.16 -5.19
N ARG A 5 12.85 -11.03 -4.55
CA ARG A 5 12.35 -11.85 -3.44
C ARG A 5 13.23 -11.64 -2.22
N ILE A 6 12.57 -11.30 -1.12
CA ILE A 6 13.20 -11.09 0.18
C ILE A 6 12.59 -12.08 1.15
N VAL A 7 13.44 -12.82 1.84
CA VAL A 7 13.03 -13.72 2.92
C VAL A 7 13.75 -13.30 4.19
N ASN A 8 12.99 -12.92 5.18
CA ASN A 8 13.45 -12.21 6.36
C ASN A 8 14.07 -10.87 5.95
N ASP A 9 15.33 -10.75 6.17
CA ASP A 9 16.18 -9.60 5.85
C ASP A 9 17.20 -9.91 4.76
N ASN A 10 17.07 -11.06 4.09
CA ASN A 10 17.98 -11.48 3.02
C ASN A 10 17.33 -11.39 1.64
N LEU A 11 18.09 -10.84 0.69
CA LEU A 11 17.72 -10.87 -0.71
C LEU A 11 18.03 -12.26 -1.28
N GLU A 12 16.99 -13.06 -1.59
CA GLU A 12 17.14 -14.44 -2.04
C GLU A 12 17.19 -14.59 -3.56
N ASN A 13 16.44 -13.78 -4.27
CA ASN A 13 16.34 -13.90 -5.72
C ASN A 13 16.15 -12.53 -6.37
N LEU A 14 16.94 -12.30 -7.42
CA LEU A 14 16.93 -11.09 -8.20
C LEU A 14 16.88 -11.44 -9.69
N SER A 15 15.83 -11.07 -10.38
CA SER A 15 15.72 -11.13 -11.83
C SER A 15 15.44 -9.73 -12.35
N LEU A 16 16.42 -9.10 -13.00
CA LEU A 16 16.34 -7.73 -13.46
C LEU A 16 16.70 -7.60 -14.92
N ASN A 17 15.92 -6.81 -15.64
CA ASN A 17 16.23 -6.35 -16.99
C ASN A 17 16.92 -4.98 -16.95
N LYS A 18 17.47 -4.54 -18.07
CA LYS A 18 18.05 -3.19 -18.21
C LYS A 18 17.02 -2.10 -17.83
N GLY A 19 17.42 -1.19 -16.93
CA GLY A 19 16.59 -0.04 -16.53
C GLY A 19 16.26 0.04 -15.04
N ILE A 20 16.67 -0.95 -14.26
CA ILE A 20 16.62 -0.93 -12.79
C ILE A 20 18.01 -1.23 -12.25
N ASN A 21 18.47 -0.40 -11.35
CA ASN A 21 19.68 -0.64 -10.56
C ASN A 21 19.26 -0.86 -9.11
N ILE A 22 19.71 -1.97 -8.53
CA ILE A 22 19.40 -2.32 -7.13
C ILE A 22 20.71 -2.44 -6.37
N GLU A 23 20.78 -1.74 -5.24
CA GLU A 23 21.84 -1.89 -4.25
C GLU A 23 21.21 -2.43 -2.96
N TYR A 24 21.73 -3.52 -2.47
CA TYR A 24 21.39 -4.08 -1.18
C TYR A 24 22.51 -3.80 -0.20
N ILE A 25 22.24 -3.03 0.84
CA ILE A 25 23.22 -2.62 1.83
C ILE A 25 22.83 -3.28 3.16
N LYS A 26 23.63 -4.25 3.60
CA LYS A 26 23.58 -4.70 4.98
C LYS A 26 24.27 -3.66 5.84
N LYS A 27 23.50 -2.87 6.57
CA LYS A 27 24.03 -2.02 7.64
C LYS A 27 23.95 -2.79 8.94
N GLU A 28 25.11 -3.20 9.45
CA GLU A 28 25.24 -3.57 10.86
C GLU A 28 25.03 -2.31 11.71
N CYS A 29 23.80 -2.01 12.04
CA CYS A 29 23.42 -1.01 13.03
C CYS A 29 22.83 -1.73 14.23
N LEU A 30 22.90 -1.11 15.40
CA LEU A 30 22.24 -1.55 16.65
C LEU A 30 20.74 -1.93 16.50
N PHE A 31 20.13 -1.63 15.35
CA PHE A 31 18.75 -1.95 14.99
C PHE A 31 18.60 -2.87 13.76
N GLY A 32 19.70 -3.46 13.24
CA GLY A 32 19.63 -4.44 12.14
C GLY A 32 18.79 -3.99 10.94
N ILE A 33 18.95 -2.76 10.44
CA ILE A 33 18.17 -2.23 9.35
C ILE A 33 18.88 -2.49 8.03
N ASN A 34 18.32 -3.38 7.21
CA ASN A 34 18.79 -3.57 5.85
C ASN A 34 18.16 -2.53 4.92
N GLU A 35 18.96 -1.88 4.09
CA GLU A 35 18.53 -0.89 3.12
C GLU A 35 18.58 -1.46 1.71
N ILE A 36 17.47 -1.32 0.97
CA ILE A 36 17.35 -1.71 -0.43
C ILE A 36 17.11 -0.46 -1.24
N LYS A 37 18.11 -0.05 -2.02
CA LYS A 37 18.00 1.09 -2.94
C LYS A 37 17.60 0.59 -4.31
N ILE A 38 16.57 1.18 -4.90
CA ILE A 38 16.04 0.84 -6.21
C ILE A 38 16.01 2.11 -7.06
N ASN A 39 16.90 2.19 -8.06
CA ASN A 39 16.91 3.29 -9.00
C ASN A 39 16.28 2.83 -10.31
N VAL A 40 15.19 3.48 -10.72
CA VAL A 40 14.42 3.16 -11.92
C VAL A 40 14.67 4.25 -12.96
N VAL A 41 15.35 3.87 -14.05
CA VAL A 41 15.77 4.82 -15.10
C VAL A 41 15.09 4.58 -16.45
N LYS A 42 14.21 3.57 -16.55
CA LYS A 42 13.35 3.30 -17.71
C LYS A 42 12.00 2.78 -17.26
N ASN A 43 10.97 3.00 -18.08
CA ASN A 43 9.62 2.46 -17.85
C ASN A 43 9.69 0.96 -17.54
N THR A 44 9.10 0.56 -16.42
CA THR A 44 9.24 -0.82 -15.98
C THR A 44 8.11 -1.29 -15.07
N ASN A 45 7.93 -2.61 -15.06
CA ASN A 45 7.12 -3.30 -14.07
C ASN A 45 8.06 -4.08 -13.13
N LEU A 46 7.87 -3.92 -11.82
CA LEU A 46 8.66 -4.58 -10.79
C LEU A 46 7.75 -5.31 -9.80
N ASP A 47 8.04 -6.56 -9.55
CA ASP A 47 7.39 -7.35 -8.50
C ASP A 47 8.35 -7.50 -7.31
N ILE A 48 7.85 -7.23 -6.10
CA ILE A 48 8.56 -7.44 -4.84
C ILE A 48 7.75 -8.43 -3.99
N ASP A 49 8.33 -9.58 -3.71
CA ASP A 49 7.78 -10.59 -2.80
C ASP A 49 8.56 -10.55 -1.47
N ILE A 50 7.88 -10.29 -0.37
CA ILE A 50 8.48 -10.19 0.96
C ILE A 50 7.86 -11.26 1.85
N ASP A 51 8.71 -12.07 2.46
CA ASP A 51 8.35 -13.11 3.42
C ASP A 51 9.00 -12.79 4.77
N LEU A 52 8.19 -12.25 5.70
CA LEU A 52 8.66 -11.79 7.01
C LEU A 52 8.68 -12.96 8.00
N LYS A 53 9.79 -13.09 8.70
CA LYS A 53 9.84 -13.81 9.99
C LYS A 53 9.79 -12.81 11.14
N GLU A 54 10.04 -13.29 12.34
CA GLU A 54 9.98 -12.44 13.53
C GLU A 54 10.98 -11.28 13.46
N ASP A 55 10.51 -10.09 13.87
CA ASP A 55 11.28 -8.85 14.01
C ASP A 55 12.07 -8.38 12.78
N THR A 56 11.66 -8.79 11.58
CA THR A 56 12.27 -8.32 10.32
C THR A 56 12.12 -6.81 10.16
N LYS A 57 13.22 -6.12 9.82
CA LYS A 57 13.25 -4.67 9.58
C LYS A 57 13.83 -4.40 8.18
N LEU A 58 13.04 -3.73 7.34
CA LEU A 58 13.42 -3.42 5.95
C LEU A 58 13.22 -1.94 5.64
N ASN A 59 14.17 -1.35 4.92
CA ASN A 59 14.06 -0.03 4.34
C ASN A 59 14.20 -0.08 2.83
N PHE A 60 13.19 0.40 2.13
CA PHE A 60 13.23 0.59 0.69
C PHE A 60 13.40 2.07 0.36
N ASN A 61 14.38 2.38 -0.47
CA ASN A 61 14.59 3.72 -1.04
C ASN A 61 14.45 3.61 -2.56
N ILE A 62 13.30 4.05 -3.09
CA ILE A 62 12.89 3.88 -4.48
C ILE A 62 12.93 5.23 -5.16
N ILE A 63 13.78 5.37 -6.17
CA ILE A 63 13.96 6.61 -6.92
C ILE A 63 13.50 6.36 -8.35
N VAL A 64 12.52 7.14 -8.81
CA VAL A 64 12.01 7.11 -10.19
C VAL A 64 12.57 8.32 -10.93
N ALA A 65 13.35 8.07 -11.98
CA ALA A 65 13.96 9.11 -12.79
C ALA A 65 12.92 9.96 -13.54
N ALA A 66 13.32 11.12 -14.05
CA ALA A 66 12.43 11.96 -14.83
C ALA A 66 11.93 11.25 -16.10
N ASN A 67 10.65 11.49 -16.45
CA ASN A 67 9.95 10.90 -17.60
C ASN A 67 9.86 9.36 -17.56
N VAL A 68 9.88 8.76 -16.35
CA VAL A 68 9.84 7.30 -16.15
C VAL A 68 8.58 6.87 -15.41
N ASN A 69 7.97 5.77 -15.88
CA ASN A 69 6.82 5.13 -15.24
C ASN A 69 7.24 3.81 -14.57
N LEU A 70 6.96 3.69 -13.28
CA LEU A 70 7.13 2.47 -12.50
C LEU A 70 5.76 1.89 -12.12
N ASN A 71 5.49 0.65 -12.51
CA ASN A 71 4.40 -0.15 -11.96
C ASN A 71 5.00 -1.14 -10.95
N LEU A 72 4.71 -0.97 -9.68
CA LEU A 72 5.27 -1.74 -8.59
C LEU A 72 4.21 -2.61 -7.93
N ASN A 73 4.44 -3.91 -7.93
CA ASN A 73 3.56 -4.86 -7.26
C ASN A 73 4.27 -5.42 -6.03
N ILE A 74 3.67 -5.28 -4.85
CA ILE A 74 4.26 -5.73 -3.59
C ILE A 74 3.36 -6.78 -2.95
N LEU A 75 3.91 -7.94 -2.66
CA LEU A 75 3.27 -8.98 -1.86
C LEU A 75 4.05 -9.17 -0.57
N THR A 76 3.42 -8.89 0.57
CA THR A 76 4.03 -9.10 1.89
C THR A 76 3.23 -10.15 2.65
N LYS A 77 3.92 -11.15 3.19
CA LYS A 77 3.35 -12.20 4.04
C LYS A 77 4.32 -12.54 5.17
N GLY A 78 3.84 -13.24 6.17
CA GLY A 78 4.67 -13.72 7.28
C GLY A 78 4.17 -13.29 8.64
N SER A 79 5.04 -13.24 9.64
CA SER A 79 4.64 -13.02 11.02
C SER A 79 4.74 -11.55 11.44
N THR A 80 5.93 -11.05 11.76
CA THR A 80 6.07 -9.69 12.31
C THR A 80 7.18 -8.91 11.62
N GLY A 81 7.00 -7.59 11.55
CA GLY A 81 8.03 -6.74 10.96
C GLY A 81 7.78 -5.24 11.07
N LYS A 82 8.82 -4.51 10.69
CA LYS A 82 8.78 -3.06 10.46
C LYS A 82 9.35 -2.77 9.09
N ILE A 83 8.58 -2.09 8.25
CA ILE A 83 9.03 -1.76 6.89
C ILE A 83 8.87 -0.26 6.66
N GLN A 84 9.90 0.36 6.08
CA GLN A 84 9.82 1.71 5.59
C GLN A 84 9.98 1.70 4.07
N TYR A 85 9.09 2.41 3.39
CA TYR A 85 9.20 2.70 1.97
C TYR A 85 9.39 4.21 1.80
N LYS A 86 10.46 4.60 1.13
CA LYS A 86 10.69 5.98 0.73
C LYS A 86 10.75 6.06 -0.79
N TYR A 87 9.80 6.79 -1.37
CA TYR A 87 9.69 7.04 -2.80
C TYR A 87 10.17 8.47 -3.10
N LYS A 88 10.98 8.63 -4.14
CA LYS A 88 11.35 9.93 -4.69
C LYS A 88 10.99 9.96 -6.16
N LEU A 89 10.10 10.87 -6.53
CA LEU A 89 9.58 11.01 -7.88
C LEU A 89 10.11 12.32 -8.50
N ASN A 90 10.79 12.17 -9.63
CA ASN A 90 11.30 13.29 -10.40
C ASN A 90 10.29 13.78 -11.45
N GLU A 91 10.67 14.77 -12.25
CA GLU A 91 9.80 15.43 -13.22
C GLU A 91 9.13 14.46 -14.18
N ASN A 92 7.81 14.65 -14.42
CA ASN A 92 6.97 13.83 -15.31
C ASN A 92 7.06 12.32 -15.01
N SER A 93 7.41 11.91 -13.78
CA SER A 93 7.49 10.51 -13.42
C SER A 93 6.18 10.02 -12.79
N MET A 94 5.89 8.73 -12.96
CA MET A 94 4.74 8.09 -12.33
C MET A 94 5.17 6.83 -11.58
N CYS A 95 4.66 6.67 -10.36
CA CYS A 95 4.80 5.44 -9.60
C CYS A 95 3.42 4.91 -9.21
N ASN A 96 3.01 3.80 -9.82
CA ASN A 96 1.80 3.06 -9.49
C ASN A 96 2.15 1.88 -8.60
N VAL A 97 1.71 1.89 -7.36
CA VAL A 97 1.93 0.81 -6.40
C VAL A 97 0.64 0.03 -6.19
N PHE A 98 0.70 -1.28 -6.41
CA PHE A 98 -0.31 -2.23 -5.97
C PHE A 98 0.29 -3.09 -4.88
N LYS A 99 -0.26 -3.03 -3.69
CA LYS A 99 0.24 -3.80 -2.56
C LYS A 99 -0.85 -4.64 -1.93
N PHE A 100 -0.56 -5.91 -1.72
CA PHE A 100 -1.36 -6.78 -0.87
C PHE A 100 -0.51 -7.33 0.27
N GLN A 101 -1.11 -7.34 1.45
CA GLN A 101 -0.46 -7.79 2.66
C GLN A 101 -1.33 -8.78 3.43
N ASN A 102 -0.68 -9.82 3.94
CA ASN A 102 -1.23 -10.74 4.92
C ASN A 102 -0.12 -11.13 5.89
N VAL A 103 -0.04 -10.43 6.99
CA VAL A 103 0.95 -10.63 8.06
C VAL A 103 0.24 -10.59 9.40
N ASP A 104 0.84 -11.18 10.43
CA ASP A 104 0.21 -11.20 11.75
C ASP A 104 0.28 -9.82 12.41
N LYS A 105 1.48 -9.21 12.47
CA LYS A 105 1.67 -7.89 13.08
C LYS A 105 2.71 -7.07 12.35
N ILE A 106 2.37 -5.83 11.99
CA ILE A 106 3.31 -4.98 11.26
C ILE A 106 3.17 -3.50 11.63
N LYS A 107 4.28 -2.79 11.51
CA LYS A 107 4.33 -1.33 11.44
C LYS A 107 5.01 -0.91 10.15
N GLU A 108 4.29 -0.17 9.31
CA GLU A 108 4.85 0.38 8.08
C GLU A 108 4.82 1.90 8.05
N MET A 109 5.85 2.47 7.45
CA MET A 109 5.93 3.88 7.13
C MET A 109 6.14 4.05 5.63
N ILE A 110 5.29 4.84 5.00
CA ILE A 110 5.30 5.12 3.57
C ILE A 110 5.53 6.63 3.39
N ILE A 111 6.67 6.99 2.81
CA ILE A 111 7.04 8.38 2.54
C ILE A 111 7.14 8.55 1.03
N ALA A 112 6.42 9.51 0.46
CA ALA A 112 6.52 9.83 -0.95
C ALA A 112 6.86 11.32 -1.13
N ASP A 113 8.03 11.58 -1.71
CA ASP A 113 8.52 12.91 -2.07
C ASP A 113 8.28 13.14 -3.57
N LEU A 114 7.27 13.94 -3.93
CA LEU A 114 6.97 14.34 -5.32
C LEU A 114 7.77 15.59 -5.65
N ASN A 115 9.03 15.39 -6.08
CA ASN A 115 10.02 16.48 -6.23
C ASN A 115 10.03 17.13 -7.61
N GLY A 116 9.45 16.49 -8.63
CA GLY A 116 9.41 17.02 -9.98
C GLY A 116 8.01 17.49 -10.38
N ILE A 117 7.96 18.47 -11.26
CA ILE A 117 6.69 18.94 -11.87
C ILE A 117 6.00 17.74 -12.56
N ASN A 118 4.66 17.64 -12.46
CA ASN A 118 3.84 16.55 -12.98
C ASN A 118 4.17 15.16 -12.41
N ALA A 119 4.90 15.06 -11.29
CA ALA A 119 5.12 13.76 -10.66
C ALA A 119 3.81 13.18 -10.11
N SER A 120 3.59 11.89 -10.31
CA SER A 120 2.35 11.21 -9.92
C SER A 120 2.62 9.97 -9.07
N PHE A 121 2.00 9.89 -7.89
CA PHE A 121 2.09 8.76 -6.96
C PHE A 121 0.71 8.17 -6.70
N ILE A 122 0.48 6.96 -7.20
CA ILE A 122 -0.77 6.22 -7.02
C ILE A 122 -0.48 4.99 -6.18
N TYR A 123 -1.17 4.85 -5.04
CA TYR A 123 -0.94 3.76 -4.10
C TYR A 123 -2.25 3.05 -3.76
N ASN A 124 -2.37 1.80 -4.22
CA ASN A 124 -3.52 0.93 -3.94
C ASN A 124 -3.09 -0.17 -2.97
N PHE A 125 -3.56 -0.09 -1.76
CA PHE A 125 -3.22 -1.02 -0.68
C PHE A 125 -4.41 -1.86 -0.25
N LYS A 126 -4.16 -3.15 -0.07
CA LYS A 126 -5.14 -4.11 0.42
C LYS A 126 -4.53 -4.95 1.54
N THR A 127 -5.28 -5.19 2.61
CA THR A 127 -4.85 -6.09 3.69
C THR A 127 -6.03 -6.88 4.28
N ILE A 128 -5.71 -8.06 4.83
CA ILE A 128 -6.59 -8.83 5.70
C ILE A 128 -5.83 -8.99 7.02
N SER A 129 -6.29 -8.31 8.04
CA SER A 129 -5.64 -8.24 9.35
C SER A 129 -6.31 -9.17 10.33
N ASN A 130 -5.52 -9.99 11.01
CA ASN A 130 -5.92 -10.87 12.12
C ASN A 130 -5.31 -10.45 13.47
N GLN A 131 -4.39 -9.49 13.46
CA GLN A 131 -3.80 -8.87 14.65
C GLN A 131 -3.64 -7.37 14.41
N LYS A 132 -2.63 -6.71 15.03
CA LYS A 132 -2.45 -5.27 14.93
C LYS A 132 -1.54 -4.87 13.77
N GLU A 133 -2.08 -4.09 12.85
CA GLU A 133 -1.36 -3.48 11.74
C GLU A 133 -1.42 -1.94 11.84
N THR A 134 -0.29 -1.28 11.65
CA THR A 134 -0.19 0.18 11.69
C THR A 134 0.52 0.69 10.45
N TYR A 135 -0.09 1.66 9.77
CA TYR A 135 0.39 2.25 8.53
C TYR A 135 0.40 3.76 8.63
N ASP A 136 1.57 4.36 8.42
CA ASP A 136 1.79 5.80 8.51
C ASP A 136 2.29 6.33 7.16
N PHE A 137 1.44 7.12 6.50
CA PHE A 137 1.70 7.69 5.18
C PHE A 137 2.02 9.18 5.28
N HIS A 138 3.13 9.58 4.68
CA HIS A 138 3.55 10.96 4.55
C HIS A 138 3.81 11.28 3.08
N ILE A 139 2.94 12.09 2.46
CA ILE A 139 3.02 12.42 1.05
C ILE A 139 3.35 13.91 0.91
N PHE A 140 4.49 14.21 0.34
CA PHE A 140 4.98 15.57 0.19
C PHE A 140 4.91 16.02 -1.27
N HIS A 141 4.10 17.01 -1.55
CA HIS A 141 3.99 17.67 -2.84
C HIS A 141 5.01 18.83 -2.89
N ASN A 142 6.22 18.54 -3.38
CA ASN A 142 7.35 19.47 -3.39
C ASN A 142 7.48 20.24 -4.71
N ALA A 143 6.64 19.96 -5.71
CA ALA A 143 6.61 20.61 -7.01
C ALA A 143 5.17 20.83 -7.50
N LYS A 144 5.00 21.73 -8.48
CA LYS A 144 3.70 22.04 -9.07
C LYS A 144 3.12 20.87 -9.86
N ASP A 145 1.80 20.88 -10.02
CA ASP A 145 1.04 19.95 -10.87
C ASP A 145 1.24 18.47 -10.48
N THR A 146 1.59 18.22 -9.21
CA THR A 146 1.80 16.86 -8.71
C THR A 146 0.50 16.21 -8.28
N ILE A 147 0.44 14.88 -8.45
CA ILE A 147 -0.77 14.09 -8.18
C ILE A 147 -0.45 13.01 -7.15
N SER A 148 -1.26 12.91 -6.10
CA SER A 148 -1.26 11.76 -5.21
C SER A 148 -2.67 11.16 -5.08
N ASN A 149 -2.76 9.84 -5.21
CA ASN A 149 -4.00 9.11 -5.00
C ASN A 149 -3.71 7.88 -4.12
N ILE A 150 -4.12 7.96 -2.86
CA ILE A 150 -3.90 6.92 -1.86
C ILE A 150 -5.22 6.21 -1.59
N LYS A 151 -5.29 4.90 -1.87
CA LYS A 151 -6.45 4.06 -1.62
C LYS A 151 -6.10 2.88 -0.74
N ASN A 152 -6.58 2.90 0.51
CA ASN A 152 -6.33 1.88 1.51
C ASN A 152 -7.62 1.12 1.83
N ASN A 153 -7.64 -0.18 1.58
CA ASN A 153 -8.75 -1.07 1.87
C ASN A 153 -8.28 -2.18 2.81
N GLY A 154 -8.85 -2.24 4.00
CA GLY A 154 -8.55 -3.25 5.00
C GLY A 154 -9.76 -4.06 5.43
N VAL A 155 -9.55 -5.31 5.77
CA VAL A 155 -10.54 -6.19 6.40
C VAL A 155 -9.98 -6.70 7.72
N CYS A 156 -10.67 -6.45 8.83
CA CYS A 156 -10.31 -6.97 10.14
C CYS A 156 -11.12 -8.22 10.46
N ILE A 157 -10.41 -9.29 10.83
CA ILE A 157 -10.95 -10.57 11.26
C ILE A 157 -10.32 -10.96 12.60
N ASP A 158 -10.92 -11.88 13.34
CA ASP A 158 -10.42 -12.39 14.62
C ASP A 158 -10.06 -11.26 15.60
N GLU A 159 -8.78 -11.08 15.93
CA GLU A 159 -8.26 -9.99 16.79
C GLU A 159 -7.73 -8.79 15.97
N GLY A 160 -8.06 -8.72 14.69
CA GLY A 160 -7.55 -7.73 13.75
C GLY A 160 -7.86 -6.29 14.16
N VAL A 161 -6.83 -5.46 14.08
CA VAL A 161 -6.90 -4.00 14.26
C VAL A 161 -6.05 -3.34 13.20
N ILE A 162 -6.62 -2.41 12.44
CA ILE A 162 -5.91 -1.63 11.45
C ILE A 162 -5.91 -0.16 11.87
N ILE A 163 -4.75 0.47 11.82
CA ILE A 163 -4.58 1.90 12.04
C ILE A 163 -3.98 2.50 10.77
N TYR A 164 -4.74 3.36 10.08
CA TYR A 164 -4.27 4.18 8.97
C TYR A 164 -4.09 5.62 9.44
N GLN A 165 -2.88 6.13 9.37
CA GLN A 165 -2.58 7.55 9.46
C GLN A 165 -2.07 8.01 8.09
N VAL A 166 -2.79 8.94 7.44
CA VAL A 166 -2.48 9.37 6.07
C VAL A 166 -2.38 10.87 6.04
N SER A 167 -1.17 11.39 5.86
CA SER A 167 -0.88 12.82 5.88
C SER A 167 -0.33 13.26 4.53
N SER A 168 -0.97 14.26 3.92
CA SER A 168 -0.50 14.89 2.68
C SER A 168 -0.19 16.36 2.93
N PHE A 169 0.94 16.81 2.37
CA PHE A 169 1.49 18.14 2.60
C PHE A 169 1.66 18.89 1.28
N VAL A 170 1.04 20.07 1.15
CA VAL A 170 1.19 20.98 0.00
C VAL A 170 1.61 22.35 0.51
N PRO A 171 2.88 22.75 0.33
CA PRO A 171 3.38 24.05 0.78
C PRO A 171 2.79 25.23 0.00
N LYS A 172 2.85 26.42 0.58
CA LYS A 172 2.23 27.68 0.10
C LYS A 172 2.51 28.03 -1.38
N ASN A 173 3.68 27.72 -1.89
CA ASN A 173 4.09 28.11 -3.24
C ASN A 173 3.91 26.99 -4.29
N ILE A 174 3.30 25.90 -3.93
CA ILE A 174 3.06 24.75 -4.79
C ILE A 174 1.60 24.76 -5.23
N THR A 175 1.37 24.88 -6.56
CA THR A 175 0.05 25.04 -7.18
C THR A 175 -0.29 23.88 -8.11
N GLY A 176 -1.58 23.74 -8.49
CA GLY A 176 -2.05 22.75 -9.46
C GLY A 176 -2.07 21.31 -8.94
N CYS A 177 -1.88 21.08 -7.65
CA CYS A 177 -1.81 19.74 -7.10
C CYS A 177 -3.18 19.06 -6.97
N ILE A 178 -3.21 17.74 -7.17
CA ILE A 178 -4.37 16.88 -6.93
C ILE A 178 -4.03 15.89 -5.81
N VAL A 179 -4.79 15.94 -4.71
CA VAL A 179 -4.54 15.16 -3.49
C VAL A 179 -5.78 14.37 -3.11
N ASN A 180 -5.75 13.05 -3.28
CA ASN A 180 -6.88 12.21 -2.92
C ASN A 180 -6.47 11.12 -1.92
N GLN A 181 -7.26 10.99 -0.85
CA GLN A 181 -7.11 9.93 0.16
C GLN A 181 -8.44 9.20 0.32
N ASN A 182 -8.47 7.90 0.06
CA ASN A 182 -9.64 7.05 0.24
C ASN A 182 -9.29 5.87 1.14
N ASN A 183 -9.80 5.87 2.36
CA ASN A 183 -9.45 4.88 3.37
C ASN A 183 -10.72 4.17 3.85
N ARG A 184 -10.78 2.85 3.69
CA ARG A 184 -11.93 2.05 4.12
C ARG A 184 -11.50 0.80 4.87
N ILE A 185 -12.08 0.57 6.04
CA ILE A 185 -11.89 -0.64 6.83
C ILE A 185 -13.24 -1.34 7.00
N ILE A 186 -13.33 -2.58 6.51
CA ILE A 186 -14.42 -3.49 6.87
C ILE A 186 -14.02 -4.18 8.16
N ASN A 187 -14.69 -3.82 9.25
CA ASN A 187 -14.38 -4.34 10.57
C ASN A 187 -15.38 -5.42 10.97
N LEU A 188 -14.97 -6.68 10.90
CA LEU A 188 -15.78 -7.85 11.29
C LEU A 188 -15.53 -8.28 12.74
N THR A 189 -14.74 -7.48 13.49
CA THR A 189 -14.40 -7.72 14.88
C THR A 189 -15.10 -6.73 15.80
N ASN A 190 -14.91 -6.89 17.10
CA ASN A 190 -15.31 -5.88 18.09
C ASN A 190 -14.17 -4.91 18.47
N ASN A 191 -12.98 -5.13 17.92
CA ASN A 191 -11.81 -4.31 18.17
C ASN A 191 -11.90 -2.96 17.44
N LYS A 192 -11.30 -1.92 18.01
CA LYS A 192 -11.35 -0.57 17.44
C LYS A 192 -10.19 -0.35 16.47
N SER A 193 -10.50 -0.28 15.20
CA SER A 193 -9.60 0.23 14.15
C SER A 193 -9.70 1.75 14.05
N GLU A 194 -8.71 2.39 13.44
CA GLU A 194 -8.62 3.85 13.37
C GLU A 194 -8.17 4.31 11.98
N ILE A 195 -8.76 5.43 11.52
CA ILE A 195 -8.34 6.14 10.30
C ILE A 195 -8.17 7.61 10.64
N LYS A 196 -6.97 8.15 10.40
CA LYS A 196 -6.62 9.57 10.58
C LYS A 196 -6.18 10.17 9.24
N PRO A 197 -7.09 10.67 8.40
CA PRO A 197 -6.73 11.37 7.19
C PRO A 197 -6.41 12.84 7.53
N ASN A 198 -5.23 13.30 7.17
CA ASN A 198 -4.77 14.67 7.40
C ASN A 198 -4.38 15.33 6.08
N LEU A 199 -4.88 16.54 5.84
CA LEU A 199 -4.52 17.39 4.70
C LEU A 199 -3.90 18.69 5.24
N TYR A 200 -2.60 18.86 5.06
CA TYR A 200 -1.85 20.07 5.41
C TYR A 200 -1.60 20.87 4.12
N ILE A 201 -2.54 21.78 3.80
CA ILE A 201 -2.58 22.49 2.53
C ILE A 201 -2.51 23.99 2.81
N ASP A 202 -1.41 24.61 2.43
CA ASP A 202 -1.16 26.04 2.61
C ASP A 202 -1.36 26.85 1.31
N CYS A 203 -1.93 26.23 0.25
CA CYS A 203 -2.14 26.81 -1.06
C CYS A 203 -3.63 26.78 -1.45
N ASN A 204 -4.10 27.81 -2.18
CA ASN A 204 -5.49 27.91 -2.63
C ASN A 204 -5.77 27.21 -3.97
N ASP A 205 -4.74 26.94 -4.78
CA ASP A 205 -4.85 26.29 -6.09
C ASP A 205 -4.49 24.80 -5.98
N VAL A 206 -5.35 24.06 -5.27
CA VAL A 206 -5.22 22.60 -5.03
C VAL A 206 -6.60 21.96 -5.03
N THR A 207 -6.73 20.85 -5.72
CA THR A 207 -7.90 19.97 -5.60
C THR A 207 -7.58 18.87 -4.59
N ALA A 208 -8.25 18.89 -3.44
CA ALA A 208 -7.97 17.92 -2.39
C ALA A 208 -9.25 17.28 -1.84
N SER A 209 -9.19 15.98 -1.61
CA SER A 209 -10.27 15.23 -0.97
C SER A 209 -9.73 14.15 -0.05
N HIS A 210 -10.48 13.86 1.01
CA HIS A 210 -10.26 12.66 1.79
C HIS A 210 -11.57 11.96 2.12
N SER A 211 -11.53 10.64 2.28
CA SER A 211 -12.61 9.83 2.83
C SER A 211 -12.08 8.83 3.85
N ALA A 212 -12.85 8.60 4.89
CA ALA A 212 -12.56 7.61 5.93
C ALA A 212 -13.86 6.90 6.33
N LEU A 213 -13.87 5.59 6.18
CA LEU A 213 -15.00 4.76 6.54
C LEU A 213 -14.53 3.51 7.31
N ILE A 214 -15.06 3.33 8.51
CA ILE A 214 -14.88 2.10 9.30
C ILE A 214 -16.25 1.54 9.61
N GLY A 215 -16.52 0.30 9.23
CA GLY A 215 -17.82 -0.32 9.47
C GLY A 215 -17.89 -1.75 8.98
N LYS A 216 -19.05 -2.34 9.12
CA LYS A 216 -19.42 -3.62 8.48
C LYS A 216 -20.00 -3.33 7.09
N PHE A 217 -20.31 -4.36 6.35
CA PHE A 217 -21.17 -4.23 5.16
C PHE A 217 -22.56 -3.80 5.62
N SER A 218 -23.28 -3.03 4.79
CA SER A 218 -24.61 -2.56 5.14
C SER A 218 -25.62 -3.70 5.17
N ASP A 219 -26.70 -3.50 5.92
CA ASP A 219 -27.79 -4.50 5.98
C ASP A 219 -28.45 -4.64 4.60
N GLU A 220 -28.50 -3.58 3.79
CA GLU A 220 -29.00 -3.63 2.42
C GLU A 220 -28.11 -4.49 1.51
N GLU A 221 -26.78 -4.34 1.58
CA GLU A 221 -25.85 -5.17 0.82
C GLU A 221 -26.02 -6.65 1.19
N MET A 222 -26.12 -6.93 2.49
CA MET A 222 -26.33 -8.29 3.00
C MET A 222 -27.68 -8.85 2.57
N PHE A 223 -28.76 -8.11 2.75
CA PHE A 223 -30.12 -8.51 2.39
C PHE A 223 -30.23 -8.80 0.87
N TYR A 224 -29.65 -7.93 0.04
CA TYR A 224 -29.64 -8.12 -1.42
C TYR A 224 -29.04 -9.44 -1.86
N ILE A 225 -27.93 -9.85 -1.23
CA ILE A 225 -27.25 -11.12 -1.57
C ILE A 225 -28.02 -12.30 -0.99
N GLN A 226 -28.47 -12.22 0.26
CA GLN A 226 -29.20 -13.30 0.93
C GLN A 226 -30.58 -13.55 0.32
N SER A 227 -31.26 -12.51 -0.20
CA SER A 227 -32.52 -12.68 -0.91
C SER A 227 -32.42 -13.53 -2.21
N ARG A 228 -31.21 -13.76 -2.69
CA ARG A 228 -30.90 -14.65 -3.81
C ARG A 228 -30.51 -16.07 -3.39
N GLY A 229 -30.75 -16.44 -2.14
CA GLY A 229 -30.51 -17.76 -1.59
C GLY A 229 -29.06 -18.02 -1.18
N ILE A 230 -28.20 -16.98 -1.08
CA ILE A 230 -26.84 -17.12 -0.60
C ILE A 230 -26.82 -17.02 0.92
N ASP A 231 -26.26 -17.99 1.61
CA ASP A 231 -26.12 -17.96 3.06
C ASP A 231 -25.23 -16.82 3.56
N TYR A 232 -25.34 -16.45 4.84
CA TYR A 232 -24.64 -15.32 5.43
C TYR A 232 -23.12 -15.39 5.27
N LYS A 233 -22.53 -16.57 5.51
CA LYS A 233 -21.07 -16.74 5.42
C LYS A 233 -20.56 -16.58 3.99
N SER A 234 -21.28 -17.15 3.03
CA SER A 234 -20.98 -17.01 1.59
C SER A 234 -21.19 -15.57 1.11
N ALA A 235 -22.22 -14.87 1.62
CA ALA A 235 -22.46 -13.47 1.31
C ALA A 235 -21.30 -12.56 1.79
N ILE A 236 -20.85 -12.71 3.03
CA ILE A 236 -19.66 -11.99 3.56
C ILE A 236 -18.43 -12.26 2.68
N LYS A 237 -18.17 -13.54 2.35
CA LYS A 237 -17.05 -13.94 1.50
C LYS A 237 -17.11 -13.27 0.12
N LEU A 238 -18.28 -13.20 -0.48
CA LEU A 238 -18.50 -12.57 -1.79
C LEU A 238 -18.23 -11.05 -1.72
N LEU A 239 -18.78 -10.37 -0.71
CA LEU A 239 -18.59 -8.94 -0.50
C LEU A 239 -17.12 -8.58 -0.24
N ILE A 240 -16.41 -9.33 0.60
CA ILE A 240 -14.97 -9.14 0.85
C ILE A 240 -14.18 -9.34 -0.43
N THR A 241 -14.55 -10.36 -1.23
CA THR A 241 -13.89 -10.62 -2.50
C THR A 241 -14.03 -9.40 -3.43
N GLY A 242 -15.23 -8.90 -3.64
CA GLY A 242 -15.47 -7.69 -4.43
C GLY A 242 -14.72 -6.49 -3.87
N PHE A 243 -14.78 -6.25 -2.56
CA PHE A 243 -14.12 -5.13 -1.90
C PHE A 243 -12.60 -5.11 -2.06
N LEU A 244 -11.95 -6.27 -2.00
CA LEU A 244 -10.50 -6.36 -2.10
C LEU A 244 -9.99 -6.50 -3.54
N THR A 245 -10.83 -6.95 -4.51
CA THR A 245 -10.35 -7.24 -5.86
C THR A 245 -10.85 -6.28 -6.95
N SER A 246 -11.85 -5.42 -6.66
CA SER A 246 -12.54 -4.59 -7.67
C SER A 246 -11.62 -3.68 -8.49
N ASP A 247 -10.48 -3.27 -7.95
CA ASP A 247 -9.58 -2.29 -8.57
C ASP A 247 -8.25 -2.89 -9.02
N ILE A 248 -8.10 -4.23 -8.97
CA ILE A 248 -6.82 -4.88 -9.18
C ILE A 248 -6.77 -5.51 -10.56
N SER A 249 -5.90 -5.00 -11.42
CA SER A 249 -5.58 -5.59 -12.72
C SER A 249 -4.48 -6.66 -12.67
N ASN A 250 -3.74 -6.76 -11.54
CA ASN A 250 -2.63 -7.70 -11.40
C ASN A 250 -3.12 -9.09 -10.96
N ALA A 251 -3.10 -10.06 -11.89
CA ALA A 251 -3.56 -11.44 -11.64
C ALA A 251 -2.84 -12.15 -10.49
N LYS A 252 -1.55 -11.84 -10.23
CA LYS A 252 -0.78 -12.44 -9.13
C LYS A 252 -1.31 -11.94 -7.78
N ILE A 253 -1.54 -10.64 -7.64
CA ILE A 253 -2.10 -10.05 -6.42
C ILE A 253 -3.51 -10.58 -6.19
N THR A 254 -4.38 -10.56 -7.21
CA THR A 254 -5.74 -11.10 -7.14
C THR A 254 -5.75 -12.55 -6.68
N LYS A 255 -4.89 -13.41 -7.25
CA LYS A 255 -4.76 -14.82 -6.83
C LYS A 255 -4.36 -14.95 -5.36
N ASN A 256 -3.47 -14.11 -4.87
CA ASN A 256 -3.06 -14.13 -3.46
C ASN A 256 -4.19 -13.67 -2.53
N ILE A 257 -4.93 -12.63 -2.88
CA ILE A 257 -6.11 -12.18 -2.13
C ILE A 257 -7.13 -13.31 -2.04
N LEU A 258 -7.52 -13.91 -3.17
CA LEU A 258 -8.49 -15.00 -3.22
C LEU A 258 -8.05 -16.22 -2.40
N ARG A 259 -6.76 -16.56 -2.45
CA ARG A 259 -6.19 -17.64 -1.63
C ARG A 259 -6.34 -17.37 -0.13
N ASN A 260 -6.09 -16.14 0.31
CA ASN A 260 -6.23 -15.75 1.71
C ASN A 260 -7.69 -15.69 2.13
N ILE A 261 -8.58 -15.15 1.31
CA ILE A 261 -10.03 -15.18 1.57
C ILE A 261 -10.50 -16.64 1.73
N ASN A 262 -10.11 -17.54 0.84
CA ASN A 262 -10.48 -18.95 0.94
C ASN A 262 -9.89 -19.68 2.17
N LYS A 263 -8.81 -19.16 2.76
CA LYS A 263 -8.25 -19.69 4.01
C LYS A 263 -9.13 -19.33 5.22
N TYR A 264 -9.60 -18.08 5.28
CA TYR A 264 -10.38 -17.56 6.41
C TYR A 264 -11.89 -17.89 6.32
N TRP A 265 -12.43 -18.01 5.12
CA TRP A 265 -13.85 -18.32 4.87
C TRP A 265 -14.00 -19.65 4.12
N ARG A 266 -13.55 -20.73 4.77
CA ARG A 266 -13.78 -22.10 4.31
C ARG A 266 -15.20 -22.56 4.62
#